data_2409d5bec21a1e140b4743fd3f1bdcbb
#
_entry.id   2409d5bec21a1e140b4743fd3f1bdcbb
#
_cell.length_a   1.000
_cell.length_b   1.000
_cell.length_c   1.000
_cell.angle_alpha   90.00
_cell.angle_beta   90.00
_cell.angle_gamma   90.00
#
_symmetry.space_group_name_H-M   'P 1'
#
loop_
_entity.id
_entity.type
_entity.pdbx_description
1 polymer ?
#
loop_
_entity_poly.entity_id
_entity_poly.type
_entity_poly.pdbx_seq_one_letter_code
_entity_poly.pdbx_strand_id
1 'polypeptide(L)'
;MFFTRKNAVFMRLLAFRKRLSDGIPEKEIAYLNLATQNKVNGIVALTYSDIGNFINPDIPIVVFDRFFENRNIPRVASDNYNGSMMAIEKLLELGCRHPVYIRFHSIFPGESDKRKDGYLAACKKYHITPDFLDMEDCDNFIDMMKQFIDKHKKSDGSLSFDGVFCHTDYHGYIFKKLLQKEGYRVPEDVQLIGFDGIRKFGGSKEDLFVSSMCQPLPQLAAKCVEIITTEDRSMIPSLTLLPVTFEDGGTTRSLKKG
;
A
#
# COMPACT_ATOMS: atom_id res chain seq x y z
N MET A 1 16.36 -3.46 6.63
CA MET A 1 16.51 -4.65 7.51
C MET A 1 17.77 -5.38 7.10
N PHE A 2 18.74 -5.53 8.00
CA PHE A 2 20.02 -6.18 7.72
C PHE A 2 20.01 -7.61 8.24
N PHE A 3 20.66 -8.48 7.50
CA PHE A 3 20.71 -9.91 7.73
C PHE A 3 22.14 -10.38 7.94
N THR A 4 22.45 -11.09 9.01
CA THR A 4 23.77 -11.69 9.26
C THR A 4 23.65 -13.19 9.52
N ARG A 5 24.52 -13.99 8.87
CA ARG A 5 24.61 -15.43 9.05
C ARG A 5 25.67 -15.74 10.14
N LYS A 6 25.29 -16.43 11.21
CA LYS A 6 26.27 -17.06 12.10
C LYS A 6 26.41 -18.52 11.69
N ASN A 7 27.64 -18.95 11.35
CA ASN A 7 27.97 -20.34 11.04
C ASN A 7 27.75 -21.21 12.27
N ALA A 8 26.70 -22.03 12.26
CA ALA A 8 26.59 -23.20 13.14
C ALA A 8 26.02 -24.36 12.34
N VAL A 9 26.65 -25.51 12.47
CA VAL A 9 26.56 -26.68 11.60
C VAL A 9 25.15 -27.31 11.50
N PHE A 10 24.11 -26.85 12.25
CA PHE A 10 22.77 -27.48 12.23
C PHE A 10 21.56 -26.56 12.33
N MET A 11 21.71 -25.25 12.47
CA MET A 11 20.61 -24.30 12.34
C MET A 11 21.13 -23.02 11.68
N ARG A 12 20.60 -22.68 10.50
CA ARG A 12 20.81 -21.34 9.92
C ARG A 12 20.07 -20.34 10.82
N LEU A 13 20.76 -19.83 11.83
CA LEU A 13 20.22 -18.75 12.66
C LEU A 13 20.32 -17.45 11.87
N LEU A 14 19.18 -16.95 11.42
CA LEU A 14 19.06 -15.68 10.73
C LEU A 14 18.95 -14.58 11.79
N ALA A 15 19.96 -13.73 11.91
CA ALA A 15 19.91 -12.57 12.78
C ALA A 15 19.45 -11.33 11.99
N PHE A 16 18.32 -10.75 12.38
CA PHE A 16 17.77 -9.54 11.77
C PHE A 16 18.13 -8.32 12.60
N ARG A 17 18.63 -7.26 11.93
CA ARG A 17 18.78 -5.93 12.54
C ARG A 17 17.92 -4.93 11.78
N LYS A 18 16.90 -4.41 12.45
CA LYS A 18 16.05 -3.33 11.91
C LYS A 18 16.75 -1.99 12.09
N ARG A 19 16.71 -1.15 11.05
CA ARG A 19 17.13 0.25 11.07
C ARG A 19 15.99 1.11 10.54
N LEU A 20 15.73 2.24 11.16
CA LEU A 20 14.71 3.21 10.75
C LEU A 20 15.43 4.50 10.32
N SER A 21 15.15 4.94 9.09
CA SER A 21 15.71 6.15 8.50
C SER A 21 14.83 7.37 8.73
N ASP A 22 13.56 7.15 9.09
CA ASP A 22 12.53 8.19 9.21
C ASP A 22 12.36 8.98 7.89
N GLY A 23 12.62 8.32 6.74
CA GLY A 23 12.59 8.96 5.42
C GLY A 23 13.76 9.90 5.12
N ILE A 24 14.83 9.85 5.92
CA ILE A 24 16.02 10.72 5.76
C ILE A 24 17.05 10.00 4.87
N PRO A 25 17.31 10.48 3.62
CA PRO A 25 18.19 9.81 2.66
C PRO A 25 19.60 9.57 3.19
N GLU A 26 20.17 10.52 3.92
CA GLU A 26 21.52 10.43 4.49
C GLU A 26 21.65 9.29 5.50
N LYS A 27 20.60 9.03 6.29
CA LYS A 27 20.54 7.87 7.20
C LYS A 27 20.47 6.56 6.41
N GLU A 28 19.71 6.51 5.33
CA GLU A 28 19.61 5.33 4.49
C GLU A 28 20.97 4.99 3.87
N ILE A 29 21.66 5.98 3.32
CA ILE A 29 23.02 5.84 2.78
C ILE A 29 23.99 5.36 3.85
N ALA A 30 23.94 5.97 5.05
CA ALA A 30 24.78 5.55 6.18
C ALA A 30 24.52 4.09 6.57
N TYR A 31 23.27 3.63 6.51
CA TYR A 31 22.91 2.24 6.80
C TYR A 31 23.38 1.27 5.72
N LEU A 32 23.40 1.65 4.44
CA LEU A 32 24.00 0.85 3.37
C LEU A 32 25.52 0.71 3.57
N ASN A 33 26.21 1.79 3.90
CA ASN A 33 27.64 1.78 4.20
C ASN A 33 27.93 0.89 5.43
N LEU A 34 27.14 0.99 6.49
CA LEU A 34 27.27 0.14 7.68
C LEU A 34 27.04 -1.33 7.35
N ALA A 35 26.09 -1.64 6.47
CA ALA A 35 25.84 -3.00 6.00
C ALA A 35 27.06 -3.57 5.27
N THR A 36 27.68 -2.76 4.42
CA THR A 36 28.92 -3.12 3.70
C THR A 36 30.08 -3.37 4.67
N GLN A 37 30.30 -2.45 5.64
CA GLN A 37 31.36 -2.61 6.65
C GLN A 37 31.18 -3.85 7.52
N ASN A 38 29.93 -4.18 7.88
CA ASN A 38 29.60 -5.35 8.69
C ASN A 38 29.48 -6.65 7.88
N LYS A 39 29.72 -6.63 6.57
CA LYS A 39 29.65 -7.78 5.67
C LYS A 39 28.36 -8.57 5.87
N VAL A 40 27.22 -7.88 5.83
CA VAL A 40 25.91 -8.53 5.96
C VAL A 40 25.65 -9.46 4.78
N ASN A 41 24.88 -10.52 4.98
CA ASN A 41 24.56 -11.49 3.93
C ASN A 41 23.47 -11.00 2.97
N GLY A 42 22.73 -9.93 3.34
CA GLY A 42 21.72 -9.34 2.47
C GLY A 42 20.94 -8.23 3.14
N ILE A 43 20.20 -7.49 2.33
CA ILE A 43 19.43 -6.31 2.73
C ILE A 43 18.00 -6.47 2.23
N VAL A 44 17.01 -6.28 3.10
CA VAL A 44 15.62 -6.01 2.71
C VAL A 44 15.38 -4.53 2.95
N ALA A 45 15.09 -3.77 1.91
CA ALA A 45 14.90 -2.33 1.98
C ALA A 45 13.44 -1.95 1.68
N LEU A 46 12.86 -1.14 2.57
CA LEU A 46 11.70 -0.31 2.29
C LEU A 46 12.21 1.13 2.34
N THR A 47 12.23 1.81 1.21
CA THR A 47 12.83 3.13 1.07
C THR A 47 11.92 4.06 0.29
N TYR A 48 12.01 5.35 0.60
CA TYR A 48 11.34 6.44 -0.10
C TYR A 48 12.35 7.44 -0.69
N SER A 49 13.63 7.03 -0.76
CA SER A 49 14.73 7.86 -1.26
C SER A 49 15.39 7.19 -2.48
N ASP A 50 16.00 7.97 -3.34
CA ASP A 50 16.85 7.46 -4.41
C ASP A 50 18.23 7.09 -3.87
N ILE A 51 18.32 5.88 -3.33
CA ILE A 51 19.58 5.32 -2.79
C ILE A 51 20.27 4.36 -3.77
N GLY A 52 19.75 4.21 -4.99
CA GLY A 52 20.22 3.23 -5.96
C GLY A 52 21.73 3.27 -6.20
N ASN A 53 22.32 4.46 -6.30
CA ASN A 53 23.74 4.63 -6.55
C ASN A 53 24.66 4.25 -5.37
N PHE A 54 24.10 4.12 -4.17
CA PHE A 54 24.84 3.79 -2.95
C PHE A 54 24.77 2.29 -2.57
N ILE A 55 24.05 1.50 -3.37
CA ILE A 55 23.91 0.06 -3.12
C ILE A 55 25.18 -0.65 -3.57
N ASN A 56 25.83 -1.37 -2.64
CA ASN A 56 26.96 -2.23 -2.96
C ASN A 56 26.47 -3.45 -3.78
N PRO A 57 26.99 -3.68 -5.01
CA PRO A 57 26.55 -4.78 -5.87
C PRO A 57 26.88 -6.18 -5.30
N ASP A 58 27.87 -6.28 -4.40
CA ASP A 58 28.28 -7.53 -3.80
C ASP A 58 27.35 -8.01 -2.69
N ILE A 59 26.45 -7.14 -2.20
CA ILE A 59 25.49 -7.50 -1.16
C ILE A 59 24.11 -7.74 -1.78
N PRO A 60 23.51 -8.93 -1.60
CA PRO A 60 22.14 -9.19 -2.00
C PRO A 60 21.19 -8.17 -1.42
N ILE A 61 20.40 -7.53 -2.28
CA ILE A 61 19.34 -6.63 -1.85
C ILE A 61 18.02 -7.03 -2.52
N VAL A 62 16.93 -6.92 -1.79
CA VAL A 62 15.57 -6.96 -2.28
C VAL A 62 14.84 -5.72 -1.76
N VAL A 63 14.07 -5.09 -2.62
CA VAL A 63 13.28 -3.91 -2.23
C VAL A 63 11.81 -4.27 -2.14
N PHE A 64 11.14 -3.60 -1.20
CA PHE A 64 9.71 -3.70 -1.00
C PHE A 64 9.01 -2.50 -1.63
N ASP A 65 8.04 -2.75 -2.52
CA ASP A 65 7.14 -1.75 -3.12
C ASP A 65 7.80 -0.65 -3.96
N ARG A 66 9.11 -0.63 -4.12
CA ARG A 66 9.86 0.40 -4.86
C ARG A 66 10.68 -0.21 -6.00
N PHE A 67 11.02 0.62 -7.00
CA PHE A 67 11.97 0.25 -8.03
C PHE A 67 13.04 1.34 -8.22
N PHE A 68 14.19 0.92 -8.74
CA PHE A 68 15.27 1.81 -9.14
C PHE A 68 15.49 1.65 -10.64
N GLU A 69 15.30 2.72 -11.41
CA GLU A 69 15.31 2.66 -12.88
C GLU A 69 16.60 2.10 -13.47
N ASN A 70 17.72 2.37 -12.84
CA ASN A 70 19.05 2.03 -13.36
C ASN A 70 19.64 0.73 -12.78
N ARG A 71 18.86 -0.08 -12.06
CA ARG A 71 19.37 -1.32 -11.44
C ARG A 71 18.34 -2.43 -11.45
N ASN A 72 18.79 -3.62 -11.86
CA ASN A 72 17.96 -4.83 -11.79
C ASN A 72 17.98 -5.39 -10.36
N ILE A 73 17.25 -4.72 -9.46
CA ILE A 73 17.10 -5.14 -8.06
C ILE A 73 15.76 -5.88 -7.93
N PRO A 74 15.74 -7.11 -7.40
CA PRO A 74 14.51 -7.85 -7.18
C PRO A 74 13.54 -7.06 -6.28
N ARG A 75 12.26 -7.07 -6.67
CA ARG A 75 11.18 -6.40 -5.96
C ARG A 75 10.15 -7.39 -5.48
N VAL A 76 9.62 -7.14 -4.28
CA VAL A 76 8.44 -7.83 -3.75
C VAL A 76 7.40 -6.78 -3.42
N ALA A 77 6.19 -6.94 -3.92
CA ALA A 77 5.09 -6.01 -3.67
C ALA A 77 3.76 -6.74 -3.57
N SER A 78 2.77 -6.06 -3.03
CA SER A 78 1.38 -6.47 -3.18
C SER A 78 0.91 -6.26 -4.61
N ASP A 79 -0.04 -7.06 -5.07
CA ASP A 79 -0.70 -6.85 -6.35
C ASP A 79 -1.65 -5.65 -6.25
N ASN A 80 -1.07 -4.47 -6.40
CA ASN A 80 -1.74 -3.20 -6.26
C ASN A 80 -2.79 -2.98 -7.36
N TYR A 81 -2.51 -3.46 -8.59
CA TYR A 81 -3.42 -3.32 -9.72
C TYR A 81 -4.70 -4.14 -9.51
N ASN A 82 -4.56 -5.43 -9.30
CA ASN A 82 -5.72 -6.31 -9.11
C ASN A 82 -6.43 -6.01 -7.78
N GLY A 83 -5.69 -5.64 -6.72
CA GLY A 83 -6.27 -5.22 -5.45
C GLY A 83 -7.17 -4.00 -5.59
N SER A 84 -6.77 -3.02 -6.40
CA SER A 84 -7.59 -1.85 -6.70
C SER A 84 -8.83 -2.20 -7.53
N MET A 85 -8.68 -3.06 -8.54
CA MET A 85 -9.85 -3.57 -9.28
C MET A 85 -10.84 -4.26 -8.33
N MET A 86 -10.37 -5.15 -7.46
CA MET A 86 -11.18 -5.86 -6.47
C MET A 86 -11.89 -4.89 -5.51
N ALA A 87 -11.26 -3.79 -5.12
CA ALA A 87 -11.90 -2.78 -4.26
C ALA A 87 -13.13 -2.16 -4.94
N ILE A 88 -13.02 -1.80 -6.21
CA ILE A 88 -14.13 -1.24 -6.98
C ILE A 88 -15.21 -2.31 -7.22
N GLU A 89 -14.81 -3.51 -7.61
CA GLU A 89 -15.73 -4.64 -7.78
C GLU A 89 -16.53 -4.88 -6.49
N LYS A 90 -15.84 -4.84 -5.35
CA LYS A 90 -16.48 -5.01 -4.04
C LYS A 90 -17.49 -3.91 -3.73
N LEU A 91 -17.17 -2.65 -4.01
CA LEU A 91 -18.11 -1.53 -3.84
C LEU A 91 -19.37 -1.72 -4.72
N LEU A 92 -19.17 -2.15 -5.98
CA LEU A 92 -20.28 -2.42 -6.90
C LEU A 92 -21.15 -3.61 -6.44
N GLU A 93 -20.53 -4.71 -5.99
CA GLU A 93 -21.24 -5.88 -5.39
C GLU A 93 -22.10 -5.46 -4.19
N LEU A 94 -21.60 -4.49 -3.40
CA LEU A 94 -22.30 -3.94 -2.24
C LEU A 94 -23.30 -2.84 -2.58
N GLY A 95 -23.57 -2.63 -3.89
CA GLY A 95 -24.63 -1.77 -4.39
C GLY A 95 -24.23 -0.31 -4.63
N CYS A 96 -22.95 0.04 -4.58
CA CYS A 96 -22.50 1.34 -5.05
C CYS A 96 -22.65 1.45 -6.56
N ARG A 97 -22.95 2.65 -7.06
CA ARG A 97 -23.11 2.92 -8.49
C ARG A 97 -22.08 3.94 -9.01
N HIS A 98 -21.60 4.79 -8.14
CA HIS A 98 -20.70 5.89 -8.45
C HIS A 98 -19.48 5.87 -7.52
N PRO A 99 -18.60 4.85 -7.62
CA PRO A 99 -17.39 4.79 -6.81
C PRO A 99 -16.37 5.80 -7.33
N VAL A 100 -15.80 6.58 -6.40
CA VAL A 100 -14.71 7.52 -6.65
C VAL A 100 -13.41 7.03 -6.02
N TYR A 101 -12.27 7.58 -6.46
CA TYR A 101 -10.96 7.23 -5.92
C TYR A 101 -10.28 8.45 -5.28
N ILE A 102 -9.85 8.30 -4.04
CA ILE A 102 -9.03 9.30 -3.34
C ILE A 102 -7.59 8.83 -3.41
N ARG A 103 -6.84 9.37 -4.37
CA ARG A 103 -5.45 9.04 -4.60
C ARG A 103 -4.56 9.98 -3.79
N PHE A 104 -3.56 9.38 -3.18
CA PHE A 104 -2.44 10.06 -2.58
C PHE A 104 -1.16 9.40 -3.10
N HIS A 105 -0.20 10.17 -3.58
CA HIS A 105 1.00 9.61 -4.19
C HIS A 105 2.25 10.36 -3.75
N SER A 106 3.35 9.64 -3.67
CA SER A 106 4.68 10.21 -3.48
C SER A 106 5.23 10.76 -4.80
N ILE A 107 6.14 11.72 -4.71
CA ILE A 107 6.95 12.18 -5.86
C ILE A 107 7.83 11.06 -6.45
N PHE A 108 8.14 10.04 -5.66
CA PHE A 108 8.93 8.89 -6.11
C PHE A 108 7.99 7.74 -6.53
N PRO A 109 8.09 7.25 -7.78
CA PRO A 109 7.24 6.18 -8.27
C PRO A 109 7.41 4.88 -7.46
N GLY A 110 6.29 4.16 -7.28
CA GLY A 110 6.26 2.88 -6.59
C GLY A 110 5.20 1.94 -7.15
N GLU A 111 5.18 0.69 -6.69
CA GLU A 111 4.15 -0.28 -7.10
C GLU A 111 2.74 0.15 -6.66
N SER A 112 2.63 0.97 -5.59
CA SER A 112 1.36 1.53 -5.14
C SER A 112 0.68 2.45 -6.18
N ASP A 113 1.44 3.03 -7.11
CA ASP A 113 0.86 3.84 -8.21
C ASP A 113 -0.04 3.00 -9.13
N LYS A 114 0.19 1.68 -9.19
CA LYS A 114 -0.65 0.72 -9.92
C LYS A 114 -2.08 0.66 -9.41
N ARG A 115 -2.35 1.17 -8.20
CA ARG A 115 -3.72 1.30 -7.68
C ARG A 115 -4.58 2.22 -8.55
N LYS A 116 -4.00 3.30 -9.11
CA LYS A 116 -4.70 4.17 -10.07
C LYS A 116 -5.03 3.43 -11.36
N ASP A 117 -4.07 2.69 -11.89
CA ASP A 117 -4.27 1.91 -13.12
C ASP A 117 -5.38 0.87 -12.94
N GLY A 118 -5.41 0.16 -11.78
CA GLY A 118 -6.47 -0.79 -11.44
C GLY A 118 -7.85 -0.15 -11.29
N TYR A 119 -7.93 1.04 -10.64
CA TYR A 119 -9.17 1.81 -10.58
C TYR A 119 -9.69 2.17 -11.97
N LEU A 120 -8.84 2.72 -12.83
CA LEU A 120 -9.23 3.09 -14.19
C LEU A 120 -9.65 1.88 -15.03
N ALA A 121 -8.97 0.74 -14.84
CA ALA A 121 -9.34 -0.51 -15.52
C ALA A 121 -10.71 -1.03 -15.06
N ALA A 122 -11.01 -0.96 -13.76
CA ALA A 122 -12.33 -1.30 -13.22
C ALA A 122 -13.41 -0.36 -13.77
N CYS A 123 -13.16 0.94 -13.79
CA CYS A 123 -14.09 1.91 -14.38
C CYS A 123 -14.39 1.57 -15.85
N LYS A 124 -13.36 1.25 -16.63
CA LYS A 124 -13.53 0.83 -18.03
C LYS A 124 -14.35 -0.46 -18.15
N LYS A 125 -14.04 -1.46 -17.32
CA LYS A 125 -14.73 -2.78 -17.33
C LYS A 125 -16.23 -2.65 -17.03
N TYR A 126 -16.58 -1.78 -16.09
CA TYR A 126 -17.96 -1.61 -15.61
C TYR A 126 -18.67 -0.38 -16.20
N HIS A 127 -18.08 0.27 -17.21
CA HIS A 127 -18.63 1.47 -17.87
C HIS A 127 -18.94 2.62 -16.90
N ILE A 128 -18.08 2.81 -15.92
CA ILE A 128 -18.17 3.92 -14.95
C ILE A 128 -17.29 5.05 -15.43
N THR A 129 -17.81 6.27 -15.39
CA THR A 129 -16.98 7.46 -15.65
C THR A 129 -15.98 7.65 -14.50
N PRO A 130 -14.67 7.62 -14.75
CA PRO A 130 -13.68 7.82 -13.70
C PRO A 130 -13.82 9.18 -13.03
N ASP A 131 -13.86 9.21 -11.71
CA ASP A 131 -13.85 10.43 -10.91
C ASP A 131 -12.94 10.22 -9.70
N PHE A 132 -11.93 11.05 -9.56
CA PHE A 132 -10.94 10.88 -8.51
C PHE A 132 -10.29 12.19 -8.10
N LEU A 133 -9.91 12.26 -6.83
CA LEU A 133 -9.02 13.28 -6.30
C LEU A 133 -7.58 12.74 -6.37
N ASP A 134 -6.70 13.48 -7.04
CA ASP A 134 -5.28 13.15 -7.15
C ASP A 134 -4.47 14.15 -6.32
N MET A 135 -3.81 13.67 -5.27
CA MET A 135 -3.05 14.49 -4.34
C MET A 135 -1.61 13.98 -4.27
N GLU A 136 -0.67 14.88 -4.43
CA GLU A 136 0.72 14.63 -4.07
C GLU A 136 0.89 14.73 -2.55
N ASP A 137 1.97 14.13 -2.00
CA ASP A 137 2.33 14.25 -0.58
C ASP A 137 2.53 15.72 -0.20
N CYS A 138 1.53 16.30 0.45
CA CYS A 138 1.45 17.71 0.77
C CYS A 138 0.67 17.96 2.07
N ASP A 139 1.00 19.05 2.76
CA ASP A 139 0.42 19.39 4.05
C ASP A 139 -1.08 19.77 3.98
N ASN A 140 -1.59 20.15 2.80
CA ASN A 140 -2.96 20.63 2.61
C ASN A 140 -3.96 19.56 2.13
N PHE A 141 -3.59 18.27 2.17
CA PHE A 141 -4.44 17.18 1.64
C PHE A 141 -5.85 17.12 2.29
N ILE A 142 -5.95 17.51 3.56
CA ILE A 142 -7.24 17.56 4.28
C ILE A 142 -8.18 18.59 3.63
N ASP A 143 -7.66 19.76 3.27
CA ASP A 143 -8.48 20.80 2.63
C ASP A 143 -8.85 20.43 1.20
N MET A 144 -7.97 19.74 0.47
CA MET A 144 -8.29 19.17 -0.85
C MET A 144 -9.40 18.13 -0.75
N MET A 145 -9.38 17.26 0.27
CA MET A 145 -10.46 16.30 0.52
C MET A 145 -11.80 16.99 0.83
N LYS A 146 -11.79 18.06 1.63
CA LYS A 146 -13.01 18.86 1.90
C LYS A 146 -13.56 19.49 0.62
N GLN A 147 -12.70 20.14 -0.17
CA GLN A 147 -13.10 20.72 -1.45
C GLN A 147 -13.66 19.67 -2.40
N PHE A 148 -13.12 18.46 -2.41
CA PHE A 148 -13.67 17.34 -3.18
C PHE A 148 -15.07 16.96 -2.71
N ILE A 149 -15.31 16.85 -1.39
CA ILE A 149 -16.64 16.59 -0.84
C ILE A 149 -17.60 17.72 -1.24
N ASP A 150 -17.21 18.99 -1.06
CA ASP A 150 -18.05 20.15 -1.37
C ASP A 150 -18.43 20.23 -2.86
N LYS A 151 -17.49 19.94 -3.76
CA LYS A 151 -17.74 19.87 -5.20
C LYS A 151 -18.80 18.82 -5.57
N HIS A 152 -18.93 17.77 -4.79
CA HIS A 152 -19.83 16.64 -5.05
C HIS A 152 -21.18 16.73 -4.32
N LYS A 153 -21.41 17.79 -3.54
CA LYS A 153 -22.73 18.05 -2.91
C LYS A 153 -23.75 18.43 -3.97
N LYS A 154 -24.89 17.75 -3.95
CA LYS A 154 -26.05 18.07 -4.78
C LYS A 154 -26.95 19.06 -4.08
N SER A 155 -27.92 19.64 -4.82
CA SER A 155 -28.91 20.59 -4.29
C SER A 155 -29.79 19.98 -3.20
N ASP A 156 -30.01 18.69 -3.19
CA ASP A 156 -30.76 17.95 -2.17
C ASP A 156 -29.95 17.58 -0.93
N GLY A 157 -28.68 17.97 -0.88
CA GLY A 157 -27.75 17.67 0.20
C GLY A 157 -27.09 16.29 0.11
N SER A 158 -27.46 15.43 -0.86
CA SER A 158 -26.77 14.16 -1.09
C SER A 158 -25.44 14.36 -1.83
N LEU A 159 -24.59 13.32 -1.87
CA LEU A 159 -23.38 13.33 -2.69
C LEU A 159 -23.64 12.71 -4.08
N SER A 160 -22.82 13.10 -5.05
CA SER A 160 -22.86 12.50 -6.39
C SER A 160 -22.14 11.15 -6.45
N PHE A 161 -21.45 10.74 -5.40
CA PHE A 161 -20.83 9.43 -5.22
C PHE A 161 -21.43 8.70 -4.01
N ASP A 162 -21.38 7.37 -4.01
CA ASP A 162 -21.91 6.49 -2.97
C ASP A 162 -20.88 5.42 -2.51
N GLY A 163 -19.73 5.37 -3.17
CA GLY A 163 -18.60 4.53 -2.83
C GLY A 163 -17.28 5.28 -2.95
N VAL A 164 -16.34 4.98 -2.08
CA VAL A 164 -15.00 5.57 -2.09
C VAL A 164 -13.95 4.49 -1.95
N PHE A 165 -13.02 4.44 -2.88
CA PHE A 165 -11.77 3.72 -2.72
C PHE A 165 -10.68 4.72 -2.32
N CYS A 166 -10.01 4.50 -1.22
CA CYS A 166 -8.90 5.34 -0.76
C CYS A 166 -7.56 4.64 -1.00
N HIS A 167 -6.58 5.42 -1.43
CA HIS A 167 -5.24 4.91 -1.73
C HIS A 167 -4.61 4.14 -0.55
N THR A 168 -4.83 4.59 0.69
CA THR A 168 -4.41 3.90 1.91
C THR A 168 -5.52 3.95 2.97
N ASP A 169 -5.44 3.08 3.96
CA ASP A 169 -6.36 3.10 5.11
C ASP A 169 -6.27 4.39 5.92
N TYR A 170 -5.07 4.98 6.01
CA TYR A 170 -4.86 6.26 6.70
C TYR A 170 -5.71 7.37 6.06
N HIS A 171 -5.60 7.54 4.74
CA HIS A 171 -6.40 8.52 4.01
C HIS A 171 -7.89 8.17 4.04
N GLY A 172 -8.23 6.88 4.01
CA GLY A 172 -9.60 6.39 4.17
C GLY A 172 -10.18 6.78 5.52
N TYR A 173 -9.43 6.62 6.59
CA TYR A 173 -9.86 7.02 7.93
C TYR A 173 -10.10 8.53 8.03
N ILE A 174 -9.19 9.36 7.50
CA ILE A 174 -9.35 10.82 7.48
C ILE A 174 -10.59 11.23 6.65
N PHE A 175 -10.74 10.67 5.45
CA PHE A 175 -11.88 10.96 4.58
C PHE A 175 -13.22 10.57 5.22
N LYS A 176 -13.29 9.38 5.87
CA LYS A 176 -14.44 8.98 6.69
C LYS A 176 -14.78 10.01 7.76
N LYS A 177 -13.78 10.54 8.48
CA LYS A 177 -14.00 11.56 9.51
C LYS A 177 -14.53 12.87 8.93
N LEU A 178 -14.06 13.27 7.76
CA LEU A 178 -14.56 14.44 7.06
C LEU A 178 -16.02 14.25 6.63
N LEU A 179 -16.36 13.11 6.01
CA LEU A 179 -17.74 12.78 5.65
C LEU A 179 -18.68 12.83 6.87
N GLN A 180 -18.26 12.22 7.98
CA GLN A 180 -19.05 12.21 9.22
C GLN A 180 -19.23 13.62 9.81
N LYS A 181 -18.21 14.48 9.72
CA LYS A 181 -18.31 15.89 10.15
C LYS A 181 -19.29 16.70 9.30
N GLU A 182 -19.40 16.38 8.01
CA GLU A 182 -20.37 16.99 7.08
C GLU A 182 -21.78 16.36 7.18
N GLY A 183 -21.98 15.41 8.11
CA GLY A 183 -23.30 14.81 8.37
C GLY A 183 -23.59 13.52 7.58
N TYR A 184 -22.67 13.04 6.77
CA TYR A 184 -22.85 11.80 6.01
C TYR A 184 -22.53 10.56 6.86
N ARG A 185 -23.35 9.54 6.78
CA ARG A 185 -23.17 8.28 7.48
C ARG A 185 -22.32 7.33 6.64
N VAL A 186 -21.37 6.68 7.30
CA VAL A 186 -20.54 5.63 6.69
C VAL A 186 -20.77 4.36 7.50
N PRO A 187 -21.33 3.29 6.93
CA PRO A 187 -21.45 3.01 5.47
C PRO A 187 -22.81 3.36 4.82
N GLU A 188 -23.79 3.92 5.53
CA GLU A 188 -25.18 4.00 5.07
C GLU A 188 -25.36 4.92 3.84
N ASP A 189 -24.75 6.10 3.85
CA ASP A 189 -24.83 7.07 2.76
C ASP A 189 -23.65 6.90 1.78
N VAL A 190 -22.45 6.61 2.30
CA VAL A 190 -21.22 6.38 1.52
C VAL A 190 -20.48 5.18 2.06
N GLN A 191 -20.18 4.21 1.22
CA GLN A 191 -19.29 3.08 1.56
C GLN A 191 -17.84 3.44 1.27
N LEU A 192 -16.89 2.89 2.06
CA LEU A 192 -15.49 3.20 1.92
C LEU A 192 -14.61 1.97 2.06
N ILE A 193 -13.66 1.81 1.14
CA ILE A 193 -12.61 0.79 1.19
C ILE A 193 -11.25 1.50 1.11
N GLY A 194 -10.35 1.17 2.00
CA GLY A 194 -8.95 1.57 1.98
C GLY A 194 -8.04 0.48 1.39
N PHE A 195 -6.75 0.64 1.63
CA PHE A 195 -5.72 -0.31 1.25
C PHE A 195 -4.67 -0.34 2.36
N ASP A 196 -4.00 -1.46 2.60
CA ASP A 196 -2.89 -1.80 3.48
C ASP A 196 -3.27 -2.77 4.62
N GLY A 197 -4.50 -2.75 5.16
CA GLY A 197 -4.94 -3.56 6.29
C GLY A 197 -4.42 -3.03 7.63
N ILE A 198 -4.39 -1.69 7.81
CA ILE A 198 -3.90 -1.06 9.03
C ILE A 198 -4.88 -1.31 10.18
N ARG A 199 -4.35 -1.88 11.28
CA ARG A 199 -5.12 -2.19 12.49
C ARG A 199 -4.87 -1.16 13.59
N LYS A 200 -5.89 -0.92 14.41
CA LYS A 200 -5.78 -0.11 15.61
C LYS A 200 -4.78 -0.73 16.60
N PHE A 201 -4.16 0.07 17.41
CA PHE A 201 -3.19 -0.39 18.42
C PHE A 201 -3.81 -1.44 19.37
N GLY A 202 -3.12 -2.58 19.51
CA GLY A 202 -3.56 -3.67 20.37
C GLY A 202 -4.70 -4.53 19.81
N GLY A 203 -5.10 -4.27 18.55
CA GLY A 203 -6.30 -4.82 17.96
C GLY A 203 -6.24 -6.29 17.57
N SER A 204 -7.36 -6.95 17.76
CA SER A 204 -7.71 -8.22 17.11
C SER A 204 -7.91 -8.01 15.60
N LYS A 205 -8.20 -9.08 14.86
CA LYS A 205 -8.54 -8.98 13.42
C LYS A 205 -9.71 -8.03 13.13
N GLU A 206 -10.54 -7.76 14.15
CA GLU A 206 -11.75 -6.93 14.05
C GLU A 206 -11.49 -5.41 14.15
N ASP A 207 -10.24 -4.99 14.37
CA ASP A 207 -9.92 -3.58 14.65
C ASP A 207 -9.27 -2.83 13.47
N LEU A 208 -9.75 -3.07 12.25
CA LEU A 208 -9.37 -2.20 11.12
C LEU A 208 -9.91 -0.76 11.31
N PHE A 209 -9.19 0.22 10.78
CA PHE A 209 -9.66 1.60 10.77
C PHE A 209 -10.81 1.81 9.80
N VAL A 210 -10.76 1.08 8.68
CA VAL A 210 -11.75 1.06 7.60
C VAL A 210 -11.75 -0.32 6.97
N SER A 211 -12.80 -0.70 6.25
CA SER A 211 -12.76 -1.87 5.37
C SER A 211 -11.61 -1.71 4.38
N SER A 212 -10.83 -2.75 4.13
CA SER A 212 -9.53 -2.61 3.49
C SER A 212 -9.19 -3.76 2.55
N MET A 213 -8.41 -3.44 1.52
CA MET A 213 -7.63 -4.41 0.75
C MET A 213 -6.34 -4.67 1.51
N CYS A 214 -6.31 -5.75 2.30
CA CYS A 214 -5.22 -6.06 3.22
C CYS A 214 -4.02 -6.65 2.51
N GLN A 215 -2.83 -6.09 2.74
CA GLN A 215 -1.57 -6.60 2.25
C GLN A 215 -1.14 -7.86 3.03
N PRO A 216 -0.63 -8.90 2.37
CA PRO A 216 -0.16 -10.13 3.03
C PRO A 216 1.25 -9.93 3.61
N LEU A 217 1.43 -9.01 4.57
CA LEU A 217 2.73 -8.59 5.10
C LEU A 217 3.64 -9.74 5.54
N PRO A 218 3.14 -10.80 6.25
CA PRO A 218 3.97 -11.94 6.60
C PRO A 218 4.54 -12.68 5.40
N GLN A 219 3.71 -12.89 4.36
CA GLN A 219 4.10 -13.58 3.13
C GLN A 219 5.08 -12.73 2.30
N LEU A 220 4.85 -11.41 2.22
CA LEU A 220 5.77 -10.47 1.58
C LEU A 220 7.15 -10.49 2.26
N ALA A 221 7.19 -10.46 3.60
CA ALA A 221 8.42 -10.56 4.35
C ALA A 221 9.14 -11.91 4.14
N ALA A 222 8.40 -13.02 4.15
CA ALA A 222 8.93 -14.35 3.89
C ALA A 222 9.53 -14.44 2.49
N LYS A 223 8.86 -13.86 1.46
CA LYS A 223 9.36 -13.84 0.09
C LYS A 223 10.64 -13.00 -0.05
N CYS A 224 10.74 -11.88 0.64
CA CYS A 224 11.99 -11.10 0.67
C CYS A 224 13.15 -11.92 1.24
N VAL A 225 12.91 -12.66 2.33
CA VAL A 225 13.93 -13.54 2.93
C VAL A 225 14.32 -14.67 1.98
N GLU A 226 13.35 -15.31 1.36
CA GLU A 226 13.58 -16.36 0.35
C GLU A 226 14.52 -15.86 -0.77
N ILE A 227 14.20 -14.70 -1.37
CA ILE A 227 15.01 -14.08 -2.42
C ILE A 227 16.44 -13.81 -1.94
N ILE A 228 16.62 -13.24 -0.76
CA ILE A 228 17.95 -12.94 -0.20
C ILE A 228 18.78 -14.21 0.03
N THR A 229 18.14 -15.31 0.39
CA THR A 229 18.82 -16.59 0.72
C THR A 229 18.95 -17.54 -0.46
N THR A 230 18.38 -17.21 -1.61
CA THR A 230 18.50 -18.00 -2.85
C THR A 230 19.94 -17.93 -3.35
N GLU A 231 20.57 -19.10 -3.55
CA GLU A 231 21.96 -19.23 -4.03
C GLU A 231 22.05 -18.94 -5.52
N ASP A 232 21.14 -19.52 -6.32
CA ASP A 232 21.07 -19.28 -7.77
C ASP A 232 20.24 -18.04 -8.08
N ARG A 233 20.94 -16.95 -8.29
CA ARG A 233 20.33 -15.64 -8.57
C ARG A 233 19.70 -15.52 -9.95
N SER A 234 20.06 -16.40 -10.88
CA SER A 234 19.50 -16.39 -12.24
C SER A 234 18.00 -16.71 -12.25
N MET A 235 17.53 -17.41 -11.21
CA MET A 235 16.13 -17.80 -11.04
C MET A 235 15.26 -16.75 -10.32
N ILE A 236 15.86 -15.65 -9.83
CA ILE A 236 15.12 -14.63 -9.08
C ILE A 236 14.39 -13.70 -10.06
N PRO A 237 13.05 -13.63 -10.01
CA PRO A 237 12.31 -12.69 -10.84
C PRO A 237 12.58 -11.25 -10.43
N SER A 238 12.58 -10.35 -11.39
CA SER A 238 12.73 -8.90 -11.14
C SER A 238 11.57 -8.31 -10.33
N LEU A 239 10.38 -8.92 -10.42
CA LEU A 239 9.18 -8.53 -9.68
C LEU A 239 8.42 -9.77 -9.21
N THR A 240 8.07 -9.79 -7.92
CA THR A 240 7.15 -10.77 -7.34
C THR A 240 5.95 -10.04 -6.74
N LEU A 241 4.75 -10.34 -7.23
CA LEU A 241 3.51 -9.79 -6.73
C LEU A 241 2.77 -10.81 -5.87
N LEU A 242 2.26 -10.39 -4.71
CA LEU A 242 1.42 -11.22 -3.85
C LEU A 242 -0.01 -10.62 -3.79
N PRO A 243 -1.05 -11.49 -3.87
CA PRO A 243 -2.43 -11.02 -3.86
C PRO A 243 -2.80 -10.41 -2.50
N VAL A 244 -3.65 -9.39 -2.55
CA VAL A 244 -4.29 -8.81 -1.37
C VAL A 244 -5.63 -9.48 -1.11
N THR A 245 -6.19 -9.30 0.10
CA THR A 245 -7.51 -9.82 0.48
C THR A 245 -8.38 -8.72 1.03
N PHE A 246 -9.68 -8.74 0.70
CA PHE A 246 -10.64 -7.84 1.32
C PHE A 246 -10.94 -8.27 2.76
N GLU A 247 -10.89 -7.31 3.69
CA GLU A 247 -11.40 -7.48 5.06
C GLU A 247 -12.36 -6.33 5.40
N ASP A 248 -13.50 -6.67 5.99
CA ASP A 248 -14.48 -5.66 6.44
C ASP A 248 -14.01 -5.02 7.75
N GLY A 249 -13.97 -3.69 7.78
CA GLY A 249 -13.67 -2.85 8.94
C GLY A 249 -14.85 -1.95 9.35
N GLY A 250 -16.07 -2.31 8.93
CA GLY A 250 -17.30 -1.60 9.30
C GLY A 250 -17.56 -0.31 8.52
N THR A 251 -16.89 -0.12 7.38
CA THR A 251 -17.13 1.01 6.47
C THR A 251 -17.75 0.58 5.15
N THR A 252 -18.15 -0.68 5.04
CA THR A 252 -18.94 -1.24 3.94
C THR A 252 -20.21 -1.88 4.52
N ARG A 253 -21.26 -1.91 3.69
CA ARG A 253 -22.50 -2.61 4.03
C ARG A 253 -22.27 -4.12 3.94
N SER A 254 -22.86 -4.89 4.85
CA SER A 254 -22.92 -6.34 4.69
C SER A 254 -23.92 -6.68 3.57
N LEU A 255 -23.57 -7.69 2.73
CA LEU A 255 -24.55 -8.29 1.84
C LEU A 255 -25.71 -8.80 2.72
N LYS A 256 -26.93 -8.31 2.48
CA LYS A 256 -28.11 -8.94 3.08
C LYS A 256 -28.10 -10.39 2.60
N LYS A 257 -27.92 -11.34 3.52
CA LYS A 257 -28.23 -12.73 3.23
C LYS A 257 -29.71 -12.77 2.89
N GLY A 258 -30.03 -12.93 1.60
CA GLY A 258 -31.37 -13.23 1.11
C GLY A 258 -31.82 -14.59 1.59
#